data_f4fd315a00e176820331b4b7302218ea
#
_entry.id   f4fd315a00e176820331b4b7302218ea
#
_cell.length_a   1.000
_cell.length_b   1.000
_cell.length_c   1.000
_cell.angle_alpha   90.00
_cell.angle_beta   90.00
_cell.angle_gamma   90.00
#
_symmetry.space_group_name_H-M   'P 1'
#
loop_
_entity.id
_entity.type
_entity.pdbx_description
1 polymer ?
#
loop_
_entity_poly.entity_id
_entity_poly.type
_entity_poly.pdbx_seq_one_letter_code
_entity_poly.pdbx_strand_id
1 'polypeptide(L)'
;TSGEFGGLGIEVAMEHGVVKVISPIDNSPASRVGVKAGDYIVKINDIQVQGKSLTEAVEIMRGPVGSDIKITVRRRGVKKAIIFNITREIIKIESVKSKYIDKSVGYLRLTSFNENSGDQIKDKIKEFNKKKDIKGYILDLRNNPGGLLSQAIKITDFFLENGERK
;
A
#
# COMPACT_ATOMS: atom_id res chain seq x y z
N THR A 1 15.95 -19.32 16.58
CA THR A 1 14.66 -19.32 15.86
C THR A 1 14.28 -17.88 15.60
N SER A 2 14.58 -17.38 14.41
CA SER A 2 14.07 -16.09 13.95
C SER A 2 12.56 -16.21 13.80
N GLY A 3 11.81 -15.79 14.83
CA GLY A 3 10.36 -15.70 14.75
C GLY A 3 10.00 -14.73 13.62
N GLU A 4 9.16 -15.17 12.70
CA GLU A 4 8.63 -14.30 11.67
C GLU A 4 7.79 -13.22 12.33
N PHE A 5 8.17 -11.96 12.14
CA PHE A 5 7.40 -10.83 12.65
C PHE A 5 6.25 -10.53 11.70
N GLY A 6 5.06 -10.48 12.27
CA GLY A 6 3.87 -10.06 11.57
C GLY A 6 3.68 -8.55 11.65
N GLY A 7 2.91 -8.02 10.71
CA GLY A 7 2.51 -6.62 10.64
C GLY A 7 1.04 -6.46 10.29
N LEU A 8 0.60 -5.21 10.20
CA LEU A 8 -0.76 -4.83 9.83
C LEU A 8 -0.90 -4.57 8.33
N GLY A 9 0.20 -4.31 7.64
CA GLY A 9 0.22 -3.92 6.24
C GLY A 9 -0.31 -2.50 6.01
N ILE A 10 0.28 -1.54 6.71
CA ILE A 10 0.01 -0.11 6.54
C ILE A 10 1.32 0.67 6.42
N GLU A 11 1.34 1.64 5.52
CA GLU A 11 2.37 2.68 5.51
C GLU A 11 1.91 3.84 6.37
N VAL A 12 2.80 4.32 7.23
CA VAL A 12 2.47 5.34 8.23
C VAL A 12 3.52 6.44 8.29
N ALA A 13 3.10 7.62 8.72
CA ALA A 13 3.98 8.75 9.03
C ALA A 13 3.50 9.45 10.31
N MET A 14 4.38 10.23 10.95
CA MET A 14 3.97 11.11 12.03
C MET A 14 3.40 12.41 11.47
N GLU A 15 2.23 12.78 11.96
CA GLU A 15 1.61 14.06 11.67
C GLU A 15 0.89 14.58 12.93
N HIS A 16 1.23 15.78 13.36
CA HIS A 16 0.68 16.42 14.57
C HIS A 16 0.76 15.55 15.85
N GLY A 17 1.85 14.79 16.00
CA GLY A 17 2.09 13.94 17.19
C GLY A 17 1.26 12.65 17.24
N VAL A 18 0.60 12.30 16.17
CA VAL A 18 -0.12 11.02 15.99
C VAL A 18 0.32 10.31 14.74
N VAL A 19 0.05 9.02 14.65
CA VAL A 19 0.40 8.20 13.50
C VAL A 19 -0.70 8.32 12.44
N LYS A 20 -0.36 8.88 11.28
CA LYS A 20 -1.25 8.95 10.12
C LYS A 20 -1.03 7.75 9.21
N VAL A 21 -2.10 7.12 8.80
CA VAL A 21 -2.09 6.10 7.74
C VAL A 21 -1.92 6.80 6.40
N ILE A 22 -0.80 6.59 5.75
CA ILE A 22 -0.55 7.08 4.39
C ILE A 22 -1.30 6.20 3.40
N SER A 23 -1.11 4.88 3.49
CA SER A 23 -1.82 3.90 2.67
C SER A 23 -1.87 2.54 3.35
N PRO A 24 -3.02 1.86 3.39
CA PRO A 24 -3.05 0.44 3.66
C PRO A 24 -2.54 -0.32 2.43
N ILE A 25 -1.73 -1.36 2.65
CA ILE A 25 -1.29 -2.29 1.60
C ILE A 25 -2.49 -3.11 1.17
N ASP A 26 -2.71 -3.26 -0.14
CA ASP A 26 -3.82 -4.03 -0.67
C ASP A 26 -3.81 -5.48 -0.16
N ASN A 27 -4.98 -6.00 0.20
CA ASN A 27 -5.19 -7.34 0.76
C ASN A 27 -4.46 -7.60 2.09
N SER A 28 -3.90 -6.57 2.70
CA SER A 28 -3.32 -6.67 4.04
C SER A 28 -4.40 -6.82 5.12
N PRO A 29 -4.02 -7.29 6.32
CA PRO A 29 -4.96 -7.36 7.45
C PRO A 29 -5.69 -6.04 7.73
N ALA A 30 -4.98 -4.92 7.71
CA ALA A 30 -5.57 -3.61 7.94
C ALA A 30 -6.52 -3.19 6.81
N SER A 31 -6.17 -3.47 5.56
CA SER A 31 -7.03 -3.17 4.41
C SER A 31 -8.34 -3.95 4.48
N ARG A 32 -8.29 -5.24 4.86
CA ARG A 32 -9.47 -6.10 4.96
C ARG A 32 -10.47 -5.66 6.02
N VAL A 33 -10.02 -5.12 7.13
CA VAL A 33 -10.91 -4.60 8.19
C VAL A 33 -11.40 -3.18 7.92
N GLY A 34 -10.92 -2.51 6.86
CA GLY A 34 -11.42 -1.21 6.43
C GLY A 34 -10.64 0.00 6.94
N VAL A 35 -9.38 -0.17 7.32
CA VAL A 35 -8.44 0.95 7.53
C VAL A 35 -8.25 1.68 6.21
N LYS A 36 -8.21 3.01 6.23
CA LYS A 36 -8.12 3.85 5.03
C LYS A 36 -6.97 4.84 5.11
N ALA A 37 -6.48 5.27 3.95
CA ALA A 37 -5.59 6.41 3.86
C ALA A 37 -6.22 7.65 4.52
N GLY A 38 -5.41 8.39 5.28
CA GLY A 38 -5.86 9.56 6.04
C GLY A 38 -6.46 9.24 7.42
N ASP A 39 -6.55 7.99 7.84
CA ASP A 39 -6.86 7.64 9.22
C ASP A 39 -5.74 8.07 10.17
N TYR A 40 -6.08 8.56 11.34
CA TYR A 40 -5.13 8.87 12.40
C TYR A 40 -5.24 7.83 13.52
N ILE A 41 -4.18 7.04 13.71
CA ILE A 41 -4.11 6.05 14.80
C ILE A 41 -3.80 6.81 16.09
N VAL A 42 -4.74 6.80 17.02
CA VAL A 42 -4.63 7.52 18.31
C VAL A 42 -4.33 6.59 19.48
N LYS A 43 -4.69 5.30 19.35
CA LYS A 43 -4.34 4.26 20.34
C LYS A 43 -3.96 2.97 19.65
N ILE A 44 -3.03 2.24 20.25
CA ILE A 44 -2.64 0.88 19.89
C ILE A 44 -2.73 0.03 21.17
N ASN A 45 -3.59 -1.00 21.21
CA ASN A 45 -3.89 -1.79 22.40
C ASN A 45 -4.23 -0.89 23.56
N ASP A 46 -4.91 0.02 23.72
CA ASP A 46 -5.19 0.96 24.82
C ASP A 46 -4.03 1.91 25.19
N ILE A 47 -2.87 1.80 24.52
CA ILE A 47 -1.75 2.72 24.67
C ILE A 47 -1.97 3.94 23.78
N GLN A 48 -1.91 5.14 24.36
CA GLN A 48 -1.96 6.38 23.60
C GLN A 48 -0.72 6.52 22.72
N VAL A 49 -0.92 6.88 21.45
CA VAL A 49 0.17 7.12 20.49
C VAL A 49 0.82 8.50 20.70
N GLN A 50 0.03 9.45 21.17
CA GLN A 50 0.52 10.82 21.39
C GLN A 50 1.75 10.82 22.31
N GLY A 51 2.80 11.52 21.90
CA GLY A 51 4.08 11.60 22.64
C GLY A 51 5.07 10.48 22.33
N LYS A 52 4.69 9.50 21.51
CA LYS A 52 5.59 8.45 21.00
C LYS A 52 6.22 8.86 19.69
N SER A 53 7.42 8.34 19.43
CA SER A 53 8.03 8.40 18.11
C SER A 53 7.34 7.44 17.12
N LEU A 54 7.55 7.66 15.83
CA LEU A 54 7.06 6.74 14.80
C LEU A 54 7.62 5.32 15.01
N THR A 55 8.91 5.21 15.36
CA THR A 55 9.56 3.91 15.60
C THR A 55 8.89 3.16 16.74
N GLU A 56 8.66 3.82 17.88
CA GLU A 56 7.96 3.21 19.03
C GLU A 56 6.55 2.75 18.67
N ALA A 57 5.80 3.57 17.92
CA ALA A 57 4.47 3.19 17.48
C ALA A 57 4.49 1.97 16.53
N VAL A 58 5.43 1.95 15.58
CA VAL A 58 5.61 0.82 14.65
C VAL A 58 6.02 -0.45 15.38
N GLU A 59 6.90 -0.37 16.38
CA GLU A 59 7.30 -1.52 17.19
C GLU A 59 6.11 -2.12 17.96
N ILE A 60 5.21 -1.31 18.51
CA ILE A 60 4.00 -1.80 19.17
C ILE A 60 3.04 -2.44 18.15
N MET A 61 2.98 -1.91 16.93
CA MET A 61 2.15 -2.47 15.86
C MET A 61 2.67 -3.81 15.35
N ARG A 62 3.98 -4.05 15.39
CA ARG A 62 4.60 -5.33 15.04
C ARG A 62 4.41 -6.35 16.17
N GLY A 63 4.51 -7.61 15.84
CA GLY A 63 4.45 -8.69 16.82
C GLY A 63 4.41 -10.07 16.16
N PRO A 64 4.25 -11.14 16.95
CA PRO A 64 4.18 -12.48 16.39
C PRO A 64 3.06 -12.64 15.36
N VAL A 65 3.33 -13.36 14.29
CA VAL A 65 2.31 -13.74 13.29
C VAL A 65 1.16 -14.47 13.99
N GLY A 66 -0.07 -14.12 13.63
CA GLY A 66 -1.29 -14.70 14.22
C GLY A 66 -1.72 -14.06 15.53
N SER A 67 -0.96 -13.12 16.09
CA SER A 67 -1.38 -12.39 17.30
C SER A 67 -2.31 -11.22 16.94
N ASP A 68 -3.25 -10.95 17.84
CA ASP A 68 -4.22 -9.87 17.65
C ASP A 68 -3.71 -8.53 18.19
N ILE A 69 -4.17 -7.47 17.57
CA ILE A 69 -3.93 -6.09 17.97
C ILE A 69 -5.19 -5.25 17.75
N LYS A 70 -5.44 -4.34 18.66
CA LYS A 70 -6.53 -3.37 18.57
C LYS A 70 -5.96 -2.00 18.24
N ILE A 71 -6.42 -1.37 17.17
CA ILE A 71 -6.11 0.03 16.87
C ILE A 71 -7.36 0.89 16.95
N THR A 72 -7.22 2.07 17.51
CA THR A 72 -8.29 3.08 17.55
C THR A 72 -7.87 4.22 16.63
N VAL A 73 -8.73 4.55 15.68
CA VAL A 73 -8.46 5.60 14.70
C VAL A 73 -9.49 6.73 14.75
N ARG A 74 -9.03 7.92 14.37
CA ARG A 74 -9.89 9.07 14.02
C ARG A 74 -9.88 9.22 12.50
N ARG A 75 -11.07 9.35 11.93
CA ARG A 75 -11.28 9.55 10.49
C ARG A 75 -12.00 10.86 10.23
N ARG A 76 -11.52 11.62 9.27
CA ARG A 76 -12.16 12.88 8.86
C ARG A 76 -13.61 12.62 8.45
N GLY A 77 -14.54 13.45 8.96
CA GLY A 77 -15.96 13.30 8.69
C GLY A 77 -16.69 12.28 9.56
N VAL A 78 -15.97 11.55 10.43
CA VAL A 78 -16.57 10.58 11.36
C VAL A 78 -16.43 11.08 12.80
N LYS A 79 -17.55 11.35 13.48
CA LYS A 79 -17.53 11.93 14.83
C LYS A 79 -16.96 10.97 15.88
N LYS A 80 -17.28 9.70 15.79
CA LYS A 80 -16.82 8.66 16.75
C LYS A 80 -15.49 8.07 16.32
N ALA A 81 -14.66 7.69 17.30
CA ALA A 81 -13.46 6.88 17.03
C ALA A 81 -13.88 5.51 16.49
N ILE A 82 -13.10 5.00 15.56
CA ILE A 82 -13.32 3.69 14.96
C ILE A 82 -12.29 2.73 15.58
N ILE A 83 -12.74 1.55 15.98
CA ILE A 83 -11.90 0.51 16.55
C ILE A 83 -11.78 -0.62 15.54
N PHE A 84 -10.55 -1.03 15.24
CA PHE A 84 -10.25 -2.17 14.41
C PHE A 84 -9.49 -3.22 15.22
N ASN A 85 -10.00 -4.45 15.20
CA ASN A 85 -9.28 -5.63 15.69
C ASN A 85 -8.63 -6.30 14.48
N ILE A 86 -7.32 -6.50 14.53
CA ILE A 86 -6.52 -6.96 13.40
C ILE A 86 -5.63 -8.09 13.86
N THR A 87 -5.62 -9.20 13.14
CA THR A 87 -4.65 -10.27 13.33
C THR A 87 -3.41 -10.02 12.51
N ARG A 88 -2.24 -10.06 13.13
CA ARG A 88 -0.96 -9.83 12.43
C ARG A 88 -0.64 -10.96 11.47
N GLU A 89 -0.18 -10.62 10.29
CA GLU A 89 0.23 -11.57 9.25
C GLU A 89 1.60 -11.18 8.68
N ILE A 90 2.24 -12.13 7.99
CA ILE A 90 3.41 -11.82 7.15
C ILE A 90 2.94 -10.90 6.02
N ILE A 91 3.52 -9.72 5.93
CA ILE A 91 3.15 -8.75 4.90
C ILE A 91 4.00 -8.98 3.65
N LYS A 92 3.34 -9.45 2.59
CA LYS A 92 3.94 -9.55 1.25
C LYS A 92 3.64 -8.28 0.47
N ILE A 93 4.68 -7.59 0.05
CA ILE A 93 4.57 -6.36 -0.74
C ILE A 93 4.58 -6.74 -2.22
N GLU A 94 3.40 -6.93 -2.81
CA GLU A 94 3.23 -6.97 -4.27
C GLU A 94 2.92 -5.55 -4.75
N SER A 95 3.90 -4.89 -5.37
CA SER A 95 3.72 -3.51 -5.83
C SER A 95 2.91 -3.40 -7.11
N VAL A 96 2.81 -4.47 -7.90
CA VAL A 96 2.09 -4.47 -9.17
C VAL A 96 1.03 -5.56 -9.20
N LYS A 97 -0.22 -5.17 -9.44
CA LYS A 97 -1.34 -6.08 -9.73
C LYS A 97 -1.88 -5.82 -11.12
N SER A 98 -2.39 -6.83 -11.77
CA SER A 98 -2.92 -6.72 -13.13
C SER A 98 -4.18 -7.52 -13.33
N LYS A 99 -5.06 -7.04 -14.20
CA LYS A 99 -6.26 -7.75 -14.67
C LYS A 99 -6.69 -7.23 -16.03
N TYR A 100 -7.52 -7.98 -16.74
CA TYR A 100 -8.18 -7.50 -17.95
C TYR A 100 -9.51 -6.82 -17.59
N ILE A 101 -9.81 -5.72 -18.29
CA ILE A 101 -11.13 -5.10 -18.30
C ILE A 101 -11.69 -5.27 -19.71
N ASP A 102 -12.88 -5.87 -19.83
CA ASP A 102 -13.58 -6.10 -21.11
C ASP A 102 -12.74 -6.77 -22.21
N LYS A 103 -11.79 -7.62 -21.83
CA LYS A 103 -10.87 -8.38 -22.71
C LYS A 103 -9.95 -7.52 -23.59
N SER A 104 -10.13 -6.21 -23.62
CA SER A 104 -9.38 -5.28 -24.51
C SER A 104 -8.54 -4.23 -23.77
N VAL A 105 -8.66 -4.12 -22.48
CA VAL A 105 -7.93 -3.14 -21.68
C VAL A 105 -7.11 -3.85 -20.60
N GLY A 106 -5.80 -3.58 -20.56
CA GLY A 106 -4.91 -4.02 -19.50
C GLY A 106 -4.99 -3.05 -18.31
N TYR A 107 -5.49 -3.52 -17.16
CA TYR A 107 -5.47 -2.74 -15.93
C TYR A 107 -4.25 -3.13 -15.11
N LEU A 108 -3.47 -2.12 -14.73
CA LEU A 108 -2.27 -2.20 -13.94
C LEU A 108 -2.44 -1.33 -12.70
N ARG A 109 -2.37 -1.91 -11.51
CA ARG A 109 -2.33 -1.15 -10.26
C ARG A 109 -0.91 -1.18 -9.71
N LEU A 110 -0.32 -0.01 -9.54
CA LEU A 110 0.99 0.17 -8.92
C LEU A 110 0.80 0.82 -7.55
N THR A 111 1.16 0.08 -6.49
CA THR A 111 0.93 0.52 -5.10
C THR A 111 2.11 1.32 -4.52
N SER A 112 3.33 1.13 -5.05
CA SER A 112 4.52 1.90 -4.68
C SER A 112 5.61 1.75 -5.74
N PHE A 113 6.54 2.72 -5.81
CA PHE A 113 7.69 2.68 -6.71
C PHE A 113 8.91 2.10 -5.98
N ASN A 114 8.98 0.77 -5.89
CA ASN A 114 10.13 0.05 -5.32
C ASN A 114 11.11 -0.42 -6.42
N GLU A 115 12.24 -1.00 -6.04
CA GLU A 115 13.33 -1.39 -6.95
C GLU A 115 12.87 -2.28 -8.13
N ASN A 116 11.83 -3.09 -7.93
CA ASN A 116 11.35 -4.06 -8.92
C ASN A 116 10.10 -3.60 -9.67
N SER A 117 9.53 -2.44 -9.34
CA SER A 117 8.25 -1.98 -9.89
C SER A 117 8.27 -1.86 -11.41
N GLY A 118 9.35 -1.30 -11.97
CA GLY A 118 9.49 -1.12 -13.41
C GLY A 118 9.53 -2.46 -14.16
N ASP A 119 10.28 -3.43 -13.66
CA ASP A 119 10.36 -4.75 -14.29
C ASP A 119 9.03 -5.50 -14.17
N GLN A 120 8.36 -5.43 -13.03
CA GLN A 120 7.03 -6.01 -12.84
C GLN A 120 6.00 -5.42 -13.82
N ILE A 121 5.96 -4.09 -13.98
CA ILE A 121 5.08 -3.42 -14.96
C ILE A 121 5.40 -3.88 -16.38
N LYS A 122 6.69 -3.88 -16.76
CA LYS A 122 7.14 -4.33 -18.09
C LYS A 122 6.70 -5.75 -18.41
N ASP A 123 6.85 -6.67 -17.44
CA ASP A 123 6.45 -8.05 -17.61
C ASP A 123 4.93 -8.19 -17.77
N LYS A 124 4.15 -7.43 -17.01
CA LYS A 124 2.69 -7.41 -17.16
C LYS A 124 2.24 -6.83 -18.50
N ILE A 125 2.87 -5.77 -18.98
CA ILE A 125 2.60 -5.21 -20.31
C ILE A 125 2.92 -6.25 -21.40
N LYS A 126 4.05 -6.95 -21.31
CA LYS A 126 4.40 -8.03 -22.23
C LYS A 126 3.39 -9.17 -22.20
N GLU A 127 2.91 -9.55 -21.00
CA GLU A 127 1.87 -10.57 -20.82
C GLU A 127 0.56 -10.16 -21.51
N PHE A 128 0.12 -8.91 -21.33
CA PHE A 128 -1.04 -8.36 -22.01
C PHE A 128 -0.88 -8.35 -23.53
N ASN A 129 0.27 -7.92 -24.04
CA ASN A 129 0.54 -7.81 -25.48
C ASN A 129 0.62 -9.15 -26.20
N LYS A 130 0.73 -10.28 -25.48
CA LYS A 130 0.58 -11.61 -26.08
C LYS A 130 -0.84 -11.86 -26.59
N LYS A 131 -1.84 -11.15 -26.07
CA LYS A 131 -3.21 -11.16 -26.57
C LYS A 131 -3.39 -10.05 -27.60
N LYS A 132 -3.74 -10.40 -28.83
CA LYS A 132 -3.81 -9.48 -29.98
C LYS A 132 -4.87 -8.37 -29.89
N ASP A 133 -5.73 -8.38 -28.86
CA ASP A 133 -6.90 -7.50 -28.78
C ASP A 133 -6.76 -6.36 -27.76
N ILE A 134 -5.55 -6.15 -27.20
CA ILE A 134 -5.33 -5.04 -26.25
C ILE A 134 -5.33 -3.71 -26.99
N LYS A 135 -6.25 -2.83 -26.62
CA LYS A 135 -6.44 -1.48 -27.19
C LYS A 135 -5.84 -0.38 -26.33
N GLY A 136 -5.52 -0.68 -25.06
CA GLY A 136 -4.96 0.31 -24.16
C GLY A 136 -4.76 -0.21 -22.74
N TYR A 137 -4.21 0.66 -21.89
CA TYR A 137 -3.91 0.38 -20.51
C TYR A 137 -4.51 1.40 -19.58
N ILE A 138 -4.87 0.96 -18.37
CA ILE A 138 -5.18 1.83 -17.24
C ILE A 138 -4.10 1.61 -16.20
N LEU A 139 -3.35 2.65 -15.87
CA LEU A 139 -2.41 2.66 -14.76
C LEU A 139 -3.07 3.31 -13.54
N ASP A 140 -3.38 2.49 -12.53
CA ASP A 140 -4.00 2.95 -11.28
C ASP A 140 -2.93 3.22 -10.22
N LEU A 141 -2.79 4.49 -9.84
CA LEU A 141 -1.86 4.98 -8.82
C LEU A 141 -2.58 5.44 -7.54
N ARG A 142 -3.85 5.16 -7.38
CA ARG A 142 -4.58 5.56 -6.18
C ARG A 142 -3.97 4.92 -4.93
N ASN A 143 -3.81 5.73 -3.86
CA ASN A 143 -3.12 5.36 -2.62
C ASN A 143 -1.67 4.91 -2.82
N ASN A 144 -1.00 5.36 -3.90
CA ASN A 144 0.42 5.17 -4.08
C ASN A 144 1.17 6.32 -3.38
N PRO A 145 1.97 6.07 -2.34
CA PRO A 145 2.67 7.12 -1.60
C PRO A 145 3.93 7.62 -2.32
N GLY A 146 4.26 7.05 -3.47
CA GLY A 146 5.49 7.38 -4.20
C GLY A 146 6.55 6.29 -4.08
N GLY A 147 7.82 6.69 -4.04
CA GLY A 147 8.97 5.81 -3.94
C GLY A 147 10.15 6.27 -4.79
N LEU A 148 10.83 5.35 -5.46
CA LEU A 148 12.04 5.63 -6.24
C LEU A 148 11.73 6.36 -7.54
N LEU A 149 12.29 7.58 -7.71
CA LEU A 149 12.13 8.39 -8.91
C LEU A 149 12.61 7.66 -10.18
N SER A 150 13.71 6.90 -10.08
CA SER A 150 14.22 6.09 -11.20
C SER A 150 13.19 5.09 -11.73
N GLN A 151 12.39 4.51 -10.85
CA GLN A 151 11.32 3.58 -11.24
C GLN A 151 10.13 4.31 -11.86
N ALA A 152 9.79 5.51 -11.37
CA ALA A 152 8.75 6.33 -11.97
C ALA A 152 9.12 6.71 -13.41
N ILE A 153 10.37 7.14 -13.65
CA ILE A 153 10.89 7.44 -14.99
C ILE A 153 10.83 6.19 -15.88
N LYS A 154 11.35 5.06 -15.39
CA LYS A 154 11.35 3.79 -16.12
C LYS A 154 9.94 3.34 -16.53
N ILE A 155 8.97 3.47 -15.64
CA ILE A 155 7.58 3.09 -15.92
C ILE A 155 6.93 4.05 -16.92
N THR A 156 7.16 5.35 -16.77
CA THR A 156 6.65 6.35 -17.70
C THR A 156 7.16 6.09 -19.13
N ASP A 157 8.41 5.73 -19.29
CA ASP A 157 9.02 5.38 -20.58
C ASP A 157 8.31 4.24 -21.31
N PHE A 158 7.64 3.33 -20.59
CA PHE A 158 6.89 2.24 -21.23
C PHE A 158 5.61 2.69 -21.93
N PHE A 159 5.08 3.86 -21.55
CA PHE A 159 3.84 4.41 -22.08
C PHE A 159 4.06 5.58 -23.05
N LEU A 160 5.32 6.03 -23.20
CA LEU A 160 5.67 7.08 -24.15
C LEU A 160 6.25 6.47 -25.42
N GLU A 161 5.87 7.03 -26.58
CA GLU A 161 6.50 6.68 -27.86
C GLU A 161 7.90 7.29 -27.96
N ASN A 162 8.76 6.67 -28.73
CA ASN A 162 10.11 7.18 -29.01
C ASN A 162 9.99 8.54 -29.71
N GLY A 163 10.42 9.63 -29.05
CA GLY A 163 10.36 11.01 -29.56
C GLY A 163 9.50 11.97 -28.74
N GLU A 164 8.66 11.48 -27.83
CA GLU A 164 7.84 12.33 -26.95
C GLU A 164 8.56 12.73 -25.64
N ARG A 165 9.82 12.36 -25.51
CA ARG A 165 10.65 12.78 -24.37
C ARG A 165 11.04 14.25 -24.55
N LYS A 166 10.33 15.13 -23.87
CA LYS A 166 10.70 16.54 -23.72
C LYS A 166 11.23 16.80 -22.33
#